data_eccfad4c3332767608e50222f3480a92
#
_entry.id   eccfad4c3332767608e50222f3480a92
#
_cell.length_a   1.000
_cell.length_b   1.000
_cell.length_c   1.000
_cell.angle_alpha   90.00
_cell.angle_beta   90.00
_cell.angle_gamma   90.00
#
_symmetry.space_group_name_H-M   'P 1'
#
loop_
_entity.id
_entity.type
_entity.pdbx_description
1 polymer ?
#
loop_
_entity_poly.entity_id
_entity_poly.type
_entity_poly.pdbx_seq_one_letter_code
_entity_poly.pdbx_strand_id
1 'polypeptide(L)'
;MIXKILINALDTEECRIAIVEDSKLEGFHIESATREITKGNIYKGIVARIEPGLQAAFVDYGAERHGFLQKHEIHSDYFQDGQPGERNLKHLLKRGQEVLVQVTKEPIMNKGGMLTTYISLPGRYVVLMPGSKTVGISRKIEGEKERTQIRSVIDRLKLADGYGLIVRTAGRDCTKTRLNKXLSYLMRLWKNIKKKGIRHKSPDILYKERSLAVRFIRDYFTPDVAEILIDNADVYQEVKDFLQIISPKHTKIVRLYKGAKPIFTKHQLEEQISSVFESRVGLKSGGTIVIEQTEAMVSIDVNSGKGMHKSSIEKTALMTNLEAXEELARQLRLRDLGGLIVVDFIDMKEPKHKAEVERALKKSVRADRARTRVGRISQFGLLEMSRQRMSPSISFGSMVPCPHCHGKAFIPSIETLALGFLRKLRLETLKGEVSVITGVVPLAVADYILNKKRRDLLDIEERRDLQIVLKGSKELVPGESEIESH
;
A
#
# COMPACT_ATOMS: atom_id res chain seq x y z
N MET A 1 -19.48 4.40 -21.54
CA MET A 1 -18.16 4.36 -20.90
C MET A 1 -17.49 3.02 -21.17
N ILE A 2 -16.27 3.02 -21.66
CA ILE A 2 -15.55 1.80 -22.10
C ILE A 2 -14.34 1.51 -21.20
N UNK A 3 -14.19 0.55 -20.24
CA UNK A 3 -13.35 0.18 -19.50
C UNK A 3 -12.51 -0.62 -20.10
N LYS A 4 -11.47 -0.33 -20.06
CA LYS A 4 -10.35 -1.14 -20.53
C LYS A 4 -9.37 -1.39 -19.41
N ILE A 5 -8.74 -2.54 -19.44
CA ILE A 5 -7.64 -2.89 -18.52
C ILE A 5 -6.38 -3.01 -19.39
N LEU A 6 -5.35 -2.24 -19.06
CA LEU A 6 -4.05 -2.29 -19.75
C LEU A 6 -2.99 -2.80 -18.78
N ILE A 7 -2.25 -3.83 -19.16
CA ILE A 7 -1.23 -4.47 -18.31
C ILE A 7 0.13 -4.32 -18.99
N ASN A 8 1.03 -3.61 -18.31
CA ASN A 8 2.42 -3.41 -18.71
C ASN A 8 3.30 -4.31 -17.84
N ALA A 9 3.76 -5.39 -18.43
CA ALA A 9 4.59 -6.41 -17.78
C ALA A 9 5.77 -6.84 -18.66
N LEU A 10 6.18 -5.94 -19.58
CA LEU A 10 7.27 -6.22 -20.52
C LEU A 10 8.60 -6.38 -19.78
N ASP A 11 8.86 -5.53 -18.81
CA ASP A 11 10.06 -5.57 -17.98
C ASP A 11 9.80 -6.44 -16.74
N THR A 12 10.70 -7.40 -16.49
CA THR A 12 10.54 -8.37 -15.39
C THR A 12 10.60 -7.74 -14.00
N GLU A 13 11.21 -6.55 -13.89
CA GLU A 13 11.38 -5.84 -12.63
C GLU A 13 10.11 -5.18 -12.12
N GLU A 14 9.12 -4.98 -13.00
CA GLU A 14 7.93 -4.20 -12.63
C GLU A 14 6.70 -4.62 -13.43
N CYS A 15 5.57 -4.74 -12.77
CA CYS A 15 4.28 -4.94 -13.42
C CYS A 15 3.36 -3.79 -13.05
N ARG A 16 2.78 -3.11 -14.05
CA ARG A 16 1.87 -1.99 -13.86
C ARG A 16 0.54 -2.29 -14.55
N ILE A 17 -0.57 -1.96 -13.89
CA ILE A 17 -1.92 -2.17 -14.41
C ILE A 17 -2.70 -0.86 -14.34
N ALA A 18 -3.29 -0.47 -15.46
CA ALA A 18 -4.13 0.72 -15.56
C ALA A 18 -5.57 0.31 -15.90
N ILE A 19 -6.52 0.85 -15.14
CA ILE A 19 -7.94 0.82 -15.50
C ILE A 19 -8.22 2.16 -16.17
N VAL A 20 -8.73 2.10 -17.40
CA VAL A 20 -8.95 3.29 -18.23
C VAL A 20 -10.43 3.34 -18.64
N GLU A 21 -11.03 4.49 -18.44
CA GLU A 21 -12.40 4.74 -18.88
C GLU A 21 -12.40 5.97 -19.80
N ASP A 22 -12.76 5.75 -21.07
CA ASP A 22 -12.77 6.82 -22.11
C ASP A 22 -11.46 7.65 -22.10
N SER A 23 -10.29 6.97 -22.08
CA SER A 23 -8.94 7.56 -22.08
C SER A 23 -8.50 8.20 -20.75
N LYS A 24 -9.35 8.17 -19.71
CA LYS A 24 -9.02 8.69 -18.39
C LYS A 24 -8.60 7.54 -17.46
N LEU A 25 -7.50 7.75 -16.74
CA LEU A 25 -7.01 6.77 -15.75
C LEU A 25 -7.95 6.75 -14.54
N GLU A 26 -8.60 5.63 -14.26
CA GLU A 26 -9.54 5.45 -13.15
C GLU A 26 -9.02 4.51 -12.06
N GLY A 27 -7.99 3.72 -12.37
CA GLY A 27 -7.33 2.87 -11.40
C GLY A 27 -5.90 2.59 -11.82
N PHE A 28 -5.02 2.43 -10.85
CA PHE A 28 -3.61 2.13 -11.10
C PHE A 28 -3.07 1.18 -10.02
N HIS A 29 -2.35 0.15 -10.46
CA HIS A 29 -1.71 -0.82 -9.57
C HIS A 29 -0.30 -1.08 -10.07
N ILE A 30 0.64 -1.19 -9.15
CA ILE A 30 2.05 -1.44 -9.47
C ILE A 30 2.64 -2.44 -8.46
N GLU A 31 3.44 -3.36 -8.97
CA GLU A 31 4.21 -4.27 -8.14
C GLU A 31 5.63 -4.36 -8.70
N SER A 32 6.62 -4.19 -7.84
CA SER A 32 8.05 -4.30 -8.18
C SER A 32 8.59 -5.65 -7.75
N ALA A 33 9.46 -6.24 -8.57
CA ALA A 33 10.13 -7.50 -8.23
C ALA A 33 11.10 -7.36 -7.06
N THR A 34 11.60 -6.12 -6.81
CA THR A 34 12.53 -5.85 -5.70
C THR A 34 11.85 -5.83 -4.33
N ARG A 35 10.52 -5.63 -4.31
CA ARG A 35 9.71 -5.68 -3.09
C ARG A 35 8.45 -6.48 -3.36
N GLU A 36 8.63 -7.79 -3.50
CA GLU A 36 7.51 -8.71 -3.69
C GLU A 36 6.48 -8.57 -2.58
N ILE A 37 5.23 -8.50 -2.96
CA ILE A 37 4.12 -8.53 -2.01
C ILE A 37 3.99 -9.98 -1.52
N THR A 38 4.13 -10.16 -0.20
CA THR A 38 4.05 -11.48 0.44
C THR A 38 2.67 -11.76 1.03
N LYS A 39 1.82 -10.75 1.17
CA LYS A 39 0.46 -10.89 1.70
C LYS A 39 -0.29 -11.97 0.92
N GLY A 40 -0.84 -12.94 1.65
CA GLY A 40 -1.56 -14.08 1.06
C GLY A 40 -0.69 -15.32 0.87
N ASN A 41 0.63 -15.19 0.85
CA ASN A 41 1.55 -16.33 0.76
C ASN A 41 1.40 -17.22 1.99
N ILE A 42 1.54 -18.52 1.79
CA ILE A 42 1.44 -19.52 2.87
C ILE A 42 2.79 -20.22 3.01
N TYR A 43 3.25 -20.30 4.24
CA TYR A 43 4.57 -20.87 4.59
C TYR A 43 4.41 -21.98 5.64
N LYS A 44 5.34 -22.93 5.62
CA LYS A 44 5.57 -23.82 6.75
C LYS A 44 6.61 -23.10 7.62
N GLY A 45 6.22 -22.69 8.83
CA GLY A 45 7.09 -21.94 9.73
C GLY A 45 7.38 -22.73 10.99
N ILE A 46 8.33 -22.20 11.79
CA ILE A 46 8.74 -22.77 13.07
C ILE A 46 8.57 -21.69 14.16
N VAL A 47 7.94 -22.04 15.27
CA VAL A 47 7.85 -21.14 16.43
C VAL A 47 9.26 -20.92 16.97
N ALA A 48 9.80 -19.71 16.76
CA ALA A 48 11.15 -19.33 17.19
C ALA A 48 11.18 -18.85 18.64
N ARG A 49 10.14 -18.10 19.04
CA ARG A 49 10.07 -17.49 20.38
C ARG A 49 8.61 -17.26 20.76
N ILE A 50 8.30 -17.42 22.03
CA ILE A 50 6.99 -17.15 22.61
C ILE A 50 7.13 -15.96 23.55
N GLU A 51 6.25 -14.95 23.40
CA GLU A 51 6.24 -13.75 24.25
C GLU A 51 4.92 -13.71 25.04
N PRO A 52 4.91 -14.26 26.26
CA PRO A 52 3.68 -14.30 27.06
C PRO A 52 3.09 -12.93 27.36
N GLY A 53 3.94 -11.91 27.56
CA GLY A 53 3.51 -10.54 27.82
C GLY A 53 2.73 -9.91 26.66
N LEU A 54 3.00 -10.34 25.43
CA LEU A 54 2.31 -9.90 24.22
C LEU A 54 1.19 -10.86 23.80
N GLN A 55 1.08 -12.01 24.45
CA GLN A 55 0.21 -13.13 24.05
C GLN A 55 0.40 -13.42 22.55
N ALA A 56 1.66 -13.59 22.15
CA ALA A 56 2.06 -13.77 20.76
C ALA A 56 3.30 -14.64 20.64
N ALA A 57 3.49 -15.22 19.46
CA ALA A 57 4.69 -15.96 19.09
C ALA A 57 5.39 -15.27 17.92
N PHE A 58 6.70 -15.41 17.86
CA PHE A 58 7.50 -15.04 16.69
C PHE A 58 7.82 -16.32 15.94
N VAL A 59 7.51 -16.31 14.64
CA VAL A 59 7.62 -17.49 13.77
C VAL A 59 8.68 -17.24 12.70
N ASP A 60 9.63 -18.16 12.59
CA ASP A 60 10.56 -18.20 11.47
C ASP A 60 9.84 -18.85 10.29
N TYR A 61 9.54 -18.06 9.26
CA TYR A 61 8.87 -18.52 8.04
C TYR A 61 9.75 -18.35 6.79
N GLY A 62 11.05 -18.09 7.01
CA GLY A 62 12.04 -17.95 5.94
C GLY A 62 12.31 -16.53 5.50
N ALA A 63 11.66 -15.53 6.10
CA ALA A 63 11.91 -14.13 5.83
C ALA A 63 13.07 -13.61 6.70
N GLU A 64 13.64 -12.46 6.30
CA GLU A 64 14.72 -11.80 7.05
C GLU A 64 14.37 -11.56 8.51
N ARG A 65 13.10 -11.23 8.78
CA ARG A 65 12.59 -11.04 10.15
C ARG A 65 11.47 -12.02 10.45
N HIS A 66 11.46 -12.54 11.69
CA HIS A 66 10.42 -13.43 12.16
C HIS A 66 9.05 -12.74 12.09
N GLY A 67 8.01 -13.49 11.74
CA GLY A 67 6.64 -13.01 11.68
C GLY A 67 6.00 -13.00 13.06
N PHE A 68 5.05 -12.09 13.25
CA PHE A 68 4.30 -11.90 14.49
C PHE A 68 2.97 -12.65 14.41
N LEU A 69 2.79 -13.61 15.32
CA LEU A 69 1.60 -14.49 15.35
C LEU A 69 0.90 -14.31 16.70
N GLN A 70 -0.23 -13.57 16.69
CA GLN A 70 -1.01 -13.31 17.91
C GLN A 70 -1.81 -14.55 18.32
N LYS A 71 -2.03 -14.73 19.61
CA LYS A 71 -2.76 -15.89 20.18
C LYS A 71 -4.09 -16.15 19.49
N HIS A 72 -4.89 -15.11 19.27
CA HIS A 72 -6.22 -15.25 18.64
C HIS A 72 -6.15 -15.62 17.14
N GLU A 73 -4.97 -15.56 16.55
CA GLU A 73 -4.70 -15.97 15.16
C GLU A 73 -4.17 -17.42 15.08
N ILE A 74 -4.08 -18.12 16.21
CA ILE A 74 -3.58 -19.50 16.29
C ILE A 74 -4.77 -20.45 16.43
N HIS A 75 -4.89 -21.40 15.48
CA HIS A 75 -5.93 -22.44 15.53
C HIS A 75 -5.68 -23.37 16.72
N SER A 76 -6.74 -23.76 17.40
CA SER A 76 -6.67 -24.63 18.59
C SER A 76 -5.96 -25.96 18.35
N ASP A 77 -5.95 -26.47 17.12
CA ASP A 77 -5.26 -27.73 16.76
C ASP A 77 -3.75 -27.66 16.99
N TYR A 78 -3.16 -26.45 17.03
CA TYR A 78 -1.74 -26.25 17.31
C TYR A 78 -1.43 -26.21 18.82
N PHE A 79 -2.45 -26.06 19.66
CA PHE A 79 -2.24 -25.99 21.10
C PHE A 79 -1.91 -27.37 21.65
N GLN A 80 -0.86 -27.42 22.49
CA GLN A 80 -0.50 -28.62 23.25
C GLN A 80 -1.61 -28.91 24.26
N ASP A 81 -1.74 -30.16 24.70
CA ASP A 81 -2.70 -30.59 25.71
C ASP A 81 -2.44 -29.87 27.04
N GLY A 82 -3.06 -28.73 27.21
CA GLY A 82 -3.06 -27.94 28.43
C GLY A 82 -4.28 -28.26 29.28
N GLN A 83 -4.27 -27.79 30.50
CA GLN A 83 -5.46 -27.91 31.37
C GLN A 83 -6.62 -27.09 30.76
N PRO A 84 -7.87 -27.59 30.88
CA PRO A 84 -9.02 -26.81 30.42
C PRO A 84 -9.00 -25.41 31.05
N GLY A 85 -9.07 -24.39 30.20
CA GLY A 85 -9.04 -22.99 30.65
C GLY A 85 -7.66 -22.34 30.68
N GLU A 86 -6.59 -23.06 30.30
CA GLU A 86 -5.25 -22.46 30.21
C GLU A 86 -5.26 -21.26 29.25
N ARG A 87 -4.90 -20.10 29.77
CA ARG A 87 -4.90 -18.84 29.01
C ARG A 87 -3.51 -18.37 28.58
N ASN A 88 -2.47 -18.91 29.19
CA ASN A 88 -1.10 -18.47 28.92
C ASN A 88 -0.51 -19.21 27.70
N LEU A 89 -0.16 -18.45 26.66
CA LEU A 89 0.38 -18.97 25.42
C LEU A 89 1.67 -19.81 25.63
N LYS A 90 2.46 -19.50 26.65
CA LYS A 90 3.68 -20.24 27.00
C LYS A 90 3.42 -21.74 27.27
N HIS A 91 2.22 -22.04 27.76
CA HIS A 91 1.83 -23.44 28.08
C HIS A 91 1.13 -24.11 26.88
N LEU A 92 0.69 -23.36 25.91
CA LEU A 92 -0.08 -23.85 24.75
C LEU A 92 0.78 -24.14 23.52
N LEU A 93 1.93 -23.46 23.37
CA LEU A 93 2.84 -23.65 22.24
C LEU A 93 4.23 -24.06 22.74
N LYS A 94 4.97 -24.70 21.86
CA LYS A 94 6.39 -25.04 22.10
C LYS A 94 7.30 -24.36 21.09
N ARG A 95 8.47 -23.90 21.57
CA ARG A 95 9.54 -23.46 20.70
C ARG A 95 9.96 -24.63 19.80
N GLY A 96 10.15 -24.37 18.51
CA GLY A 96 10.50 -25.41 17.54
C GLY A 96 9.28 -26.09 16.91
N GLN A 97 8.07 -25.79 17.39
CA GLN A 97 6.82 -26.34 16.83
C GLN A 97 6.60 -25.84 15.41
N GLU A 98 6.25 -26.74 14.49
CA GLU A 98 5.93 -26.39 13.11
C GLU A 98 4.49 -25.89 13.03
N VAL A 99 4.28 -24.81 12.27
CA VAL A 99 2.96 -24.21 12.06
C VAL A 99 2.81 -23.81 10.59
N LEU A 100 1.60 -23.98 10.05
CA LEU A 100 1.25 -23.47 8.73
C LEU A 100 0.74 -22.04 8.94
N VAL A 101 1.40 -21.07 8.30
CA VAL A 101 1.07 -19.64 8.50
C VAL A 101 0.88 -18.93 7.16
N GLN A 102 -0.02 -17.95 7.18
CA GLN A 102 -0.29 -17.06 6.04
C GLN A 102 0.01 -15.63 6.44
N VAL A 103 0.64 -14.88 5.56
CA VAL A 103 0.93 -13.46 5.78
C VAL A 103 -0.35 -12.66 5.60
N THR A 104 -0.75 -11.92 6.64
CA THR A 104 -1.94 -11.04 6.61
C THR A 104 -1.57 -9.58 6.40
N LYS A 105 -0.37 -9.17 6.88
CA LYS A 105 0.15 -7.81 6.65
C LYS A 105 1.64 -7.89 6.31
N GLU A 106 2.04 -7.07 5.34
CA GLU A 106 3.44 -6.96 4.90
C GLU A 106 4.36 -6.55 6.05
N PRO A 107 5.62 -7.02 6.04
CA PRO A 107 6.65 -6.44 6.90
C PRO A 107 6.77 -4.94 6.60
N ILE A 108 6.89 -4.13 7.65
CA ILE A 108 7.03 -2.66 7.52
C ILE A 108 8.21 -2.20 8.37
N MET A 109 9.17 -1.51 7.74
CA MET A 109 10.35 -0.95 8.42
C MET A 109 11.04 -1.99 9.30
N ASN A 110 10.97 -1.83 10.61
CA ASN A 110 11.64 -2.69 11.58
C ASN A 110 10.74 -3.82 12.14
N LYS A 111 9.52 -3.99 11.59
CA LYS A 111 8.56 -5.02 12.05
C LYS A 111 8.43 -6.13 11.01
N GLY A 112 8.45 -7.37 11.47
CA GLY A 112 8.18 -8.53 10.64
C GLY A 112 6.71 -8.57 10.20
N GLY A 113 6.41 -9.43 9.25
CA GLY A 113 5.03 -9.60 8.75
C GLY A 113 4.09 -10.11 9.84
N MET A 114 2.81 -9.76 9.74
CA MET A 114 1.79 -10.34 10.62
C MET A 114 1.28 -11.63 9.99
N LEU A 115 1.12 -12.65 10.82
CA LEU A 115 0.77 -14.00 10.40
C LEU A 115 -0.55 -14.45 11.03
N THR A 116 -1.17 -15.46 10.38
CA THR A 116 -2.32 -16.19 10.93
C THR A 116 -2.20 -17.67 10.57
N THR A 117 -2.71 -18.54 11.42
CA THR A 117 -2.89 -19.96 11.10
C THR A 117 -4.27 -20.22 10.48
N TYR A 118 -5.18 -19.24 10.52
CA TYR A 118 -6.50 -19.31 9.87
C TYR A 118 -6.36 -18.96 8.41
N ILE A 119 -6.02 -19.99 7.61
CA ILE A 119 -5.74 -19.82 6.17
C ILE A 119 -7.00 -19.37 5.44
N SER A 120 -6.85 -18.43 4.52
CA SER A 120 -7.90 -18.03 3.60
C SER A 120 -7.41 -18.07 2.16
N LEU A 121 -8.20 -18.70 1.30
CA LEU A 121 -7.88 -18.85 -0.12
C LEU A 121 -8.92 -18.09 -0.94
N PRO A 122 -8.57 -16.88 -1.41
CA PRO A 122 -9.54 -16.07 -2.16
C PRO A 122 -9.65 -16.54 -3.60
N GLY A 123 -10.88 -16.84 -4.02
CA GLY A 123 -11.26 -17.01 -5.40
C GLY A 123 -11.98 -15.77 -5.91
N ARG A 124 -12.48 -15.83 -7.13
CA ARG A 124 -13.23 -14.72 -7.73
C ARG A 124 -14.54 -14.46 -6.99
N TYR A 125 -15.30 -15.52 -6.68
CA TYR A 125 -16.67 -15.42 -6.14
C TYR A 125 -16.77 -15.76 -4.66
N VAL A 126 -15.81 -16.56 -4.16
CA VAL A 126 -15.82 -17.05 -2.78
C VAL A 126 -14.41 -17.02 -2.20
N VAL A 127 -14.32 -16.93 -0.87
CA VAL A 127 -13.09 -17.18 -0.12
C VAL A 127 -13.32 -18.48 0.66
N LEU A 128 -12.42 -19.45 0.49
CA LEU A 128 -12.41 -20.70 1.25
C LEU A 128 -11.54 -20.51 2.50
N MET A 129 -12.06 -20.91 3.65
CA MET A 129 -11.34 -20.80 4.93
C MET A 129 -11.25 -22.16 5.60
N PRO A 130 -10.20 -22.94 5.29
CA PRO A 130 -9.99 -24.24 5.96
C PRO A 130 -9.79 -24.05 7.48
N GLY A 131 -10.39 -24.91 8.26
CA GLY A 131 -10.29 -24.86 9.73
C GLY A 131 -11.25 -23.86 10.39
N SER A 132 -12.05 -23.14 9.61
CA SER A 132 -13.04 -22.19 10.13
C SER A 132 -14.44 -22.78 10.00
N LYS A 133 -15.35 -22.33 10.86
CA LYS A 133 -16.78 -22.66 10.76
C LYS A 133 -17.58 -21.47 10.21
N THR A 134 -16.91 -20.38 9.85
CA THR A 134 -17.57 -19.15 9.41
C THR A 134 -18.18 -19.35 8.03
N VAL A 135 -19.49 -19.16 7.91
CA VAL A 135 -20.18 -19.10 6.63
C VAL A 135 -20.80 -17.70 6.54
N GLY A 136 -20.40 -16.95 5.53
CA GLY A 136 -20.79 -15.56 5.46
C GLY A 136 -20.93 -15.00 4.05
N ILE A 137 -21.35 -13.76 4.01
CA ILE A 137 -21.57 -12.98 2.79
C ILE A 137 -20.85 -11.65 2.96
N SER A 138 -20.20 -11.17 1.92
CA SER A 138 -19.51 -9.89 1.92
C SER A 138 -20.39 -8.78 2.52
N ARG A 139 -19.81 -7.96 3.39
CA ARG A 139 -20.48 -6.80 4.00
C ARG A 139 -20.86 -5.72 2.98
N LYS A 140 -20.28 -5.79 1.77
CA LYS A 140 -20.62 -4.85 0.67
C LYS A 140 -21.93 -5.21 -0.05
N ILE A 141 -22.48 -6.38 0.22
CA ILE A 141 -23.79 -6.76 -0.29
C ILE A 141 -24.80 -6.34 0.78
N GLU A 142 -25.49 -5.22 0.55
CA GLU A 142 -26.36 -4.59 1.56
C GLU A 142 -27.83 -5.00 1.48
N GLY A 143 -28.31 -5.42 0.32
CA GLY A 143 -29.71 -5.78 0.09
C GLY A 143 -30.12 -7.05 0.84
N GLU A 144 -31.14 -6.97 1.71
CA GLU A 144 -31.64 -8.11 2.51
C GLU A 144 -32.14 -9.26 1.61
N LYS A 145 -32.84 -8.93 0.54
CA LYS A 145 -33.34 -9.92 -0.45
C LYS A 145 -32.15 -10.64 -1.12
N GLU A 146 -31.14 -9.88 -1.53
CA GLU A 146 -29.92 -10.42 -2.17
C GLU A 146 -29.18 -11.35 -1.20
N ARG A 147 -29.03 -10.93 0.06
CA ARG A 147 -28.36 -11.73 1.10
C ARG A 147 -29.11 -13.04 1.35
N THR A 148 -30.45 -12.99 1.38
CA THR A 148 -31.29 -14.18 1.57
C THR A 148 -31.14 -15.15 0.40
N GLN A 149 -31.12 -14.65 -0.84
CA GLN A 149 -30.89 -15.47 -2.03
C GLN A 149 -29.52 -16.16 -1.98
N ILE A 150 -28.48 -15.39 -1.61
CA ILE A 150 -27.10 -15.94 -1.50
C ILE A 150 -27.06 -17.01 -0.41
N ARG A 151 -27.70 -16.79 0.75
CA ARG A 151 -27.78 -17.79 1.83
C ARG A 151 -28.40 -19.08 1.31
N SER A 152 -29.52 -18.99 0.58
CA SER A 152 -30.17 -20.18 0.03
C SER A 152 -29.28 -20.94 -0.97
N VAL A 153 -28.43 -20.22 -1.71
CA VAL A 153 -27.45 -20.86 -2.61
C VAL A 153 -26.34 -21.55 -1.80
N ILE A 154 -25.83 -20.88 -0.76
CA ILE A 154 -24.78 -21.43 0.13
C ILE A 154 -25.28 -22.72 0.81
N ASP A 155 -26.51 -22.72 1.32
CA ASP A 155 -27.13 -23.88 2.00
C ASP A 155 -27.22 -25.10 1.08
N ARG A 156 -27.34 -24.86 -0.22
CA ARG A 156 -27.36 -25.93 -1.24
C ARG A 156 -25.98 -26.39 -1.67
N LEU A 157 -24.91 -25.65 -1.29
CA LEU A 157 -23.54 -26.08 -1.50
C LEU A 157 -23.21 -27.07 -0.38
N LYS A 158 -22.80 -28.28 -0.75
CA LYS A 158 -22.40 -29.28 0.26
C LYS A 158 -20.96 -28.98 0.71
N LEU A 159 -20.81 -27.97 1.59
CA LEU A 159 -19.53 -27.64 2.17
C LEU A 159 -19.16 -28.71 3.19
N ALA A 160 -17.96 -29.29 3.06
CA ALA A 160 -17.50 -30.31 4.00
C ALA A 160 -17.27 -29.69 5.39
N ASP A 161 -17.45 -30.50 6.43
CA ASP A 161 -17.16 -30.09 7.81
C ASP A 161 -15.70 -29.64 7.96
N GLY A 162 -15.50 -28.59 8.73
CA GLY A 162 -14.17 -28.02 8.95
C GLY A 162 -13.77 -26.97 7.92
N TYR A 163 -14.68 -26.52 7.07
CA TYR A 163 -14.44 -25.45 6.11
C TYR A 163 -15.41 -24.29 6.28
N GLY A 164 -14.87 -23.08 6.28
CA GLY A 164 -15.65 -21.85 6.20
C GLY A 164 -15.70 -21.32 4.78
N LEU A 165 -16.67 -20.49 4.50
CA LEU A 165 -16.88 -19.90 3.17
C LEU A 165 -17.44 -18.48 3.31
N ILE A 166 -16.87 -17.55 2.56
CA ILE A 166 -17.43 -16.20 2.42
C ILE A 166 -17.69 -15.94 0.94
N VAL A 167 -18.94 -15.60 0.60
CA VAL A 167 -19.29 -15.18 -0.75
C VAL A 167 -18.86 -13.71 -0.92
N ARG A 168 -18.07 -13.45 -1.95
CA ARG A 168 -17.54 -12.12 -2.28
C ARG A 168 -18.59 -11.32 -3.05
N THR A 169 -18.38 -10.00 -3.16
CA THR A 169 -19.28 -9.10 -3.90
C THR A 169 -19.49 -9.59 -5.35
N ALA A 170 -18.44 -10.07 -6.00
CA ALA A 170 -18.51 -10.62 -7.37
C ALA A 170 -19.37 -11.89 -7.47
N GLY A 171 -19.64 -12.54 -6.34
CA GLY A 171 -20.47 -13.74 -6.27
C GLY A 171 -21.98 -13.46 -6.08
N ARG A 172 -22.37 -12.18 -6.01
CA ARG A 172 -23.76 -11.76 -5.76
C ARG A 172 -24.77 -12.43 -6.70
N ASP A 173 -24.47 -12.43 -7.98
CA ASP A 173 -25.39 -12.97 -9.01
C ASP A 173 -24.93 -14.34 -9.53
N CYS A 174 -24.08 -15.05 -8.77
CA CYS A 174 -23.56 -16.34 -9.19
C CYS A 174 -24.54 -17.49 -8.97
N THR A 175 -24.64 -18.35 -9.97
CA THR A 175 -25.41 -19.57 -9.84
C THR A 175 -24.68 -20.56 -8.92
N LYS A 176 -25.43 -21.51 -8.35
CA LYS A 176 -24.91 -22.63 -7.54
C LYS A 176 -23.75 -23.34 -8.28
N THR A 177 -23.93 -23.59 -9.57
CA THR A 177 -22.96 -24.29 -10.40
C THR A 177 -21.62 -23.55 -10.47
N ARG A 178 -21.65 -22.22 -10.63
CA ARG A 178 -20.45 -21.38 -10.67
C ARG A 178 -19.75 -21.34 -9.31
N LEU A 179 -20.51 -21.16 -8.24
CA LEU A 179 -19.97 -21.16 -6.89
C LEU A 179 -19.32 -22.50 -6.56
N ASN A 180 -19.98 -23.59 -6.93
CA ASN A 180 -19.46 -24.95 -6.71
C ASN A 180 -18.17 -25.20 -7.48
N LYS A 181 -18.07 -24.71 -8.69
CA LYS A 181 -16.84 -24.80 -9.49
C LYS A 181 -15.63 -24.09 -8.84
N UNK A 182 -15.79 -22.98 -8.28
CA UNK A 182 -14.89 -22.25 -7.64
C UNK A 182 -14.43 -22.85 -6.47
N LEU A 183 -15.45 -23.28 -5.77
CA LEU A 183 -15.17 -23.96 -4.51
C LEU A 183 -14.32 -25.23 -4.71
N SER A 184 -14.72 -26.07 -5.65
CA SER A 184 -13.95 -27.29 -5.99
C SER A 184 -12.50 -26.99 -6.37
N TYR A 185 -12.26 -25.91 -7.09
CA TYR A 185 -10.92 -25.45 -7.46
C TYR A 185 -10.11 -25.09 -6.20
N LEU A 186 -10.71 -24.30 -5.30
CA LEU A 186 -10.05 -23.88 -4.05
C LEU A 186 -9.78 -25.06 -3.11
N MET A 187 -10.69 -26.04 -3.08
CA MET A 187 -10.52 -27.28 -2.30
C MET A 187 -9.32 -28.07 -2.80
N ARG A 188 -9.16 -28.20 -4.13
CA ARG A 188 -8.00 -28.88 -4.73
C ARG A 188 -6.70 -28.14 -4.42
N LEU A 189 -6.73 -26.80 -4.51
CA LEU A 189 -5.58 -25.95 -4.16
C LEU A 189 -5.16 -26.20 -2.71
N TRP A 190 -6.12 -26.18 -1.78
CA TRP A 190 -5.85 -26.43 -0.37
C TRP A 190 -5.24 -27.82 -0.14
N LYS A 191 -5.79 -28.83 -0.79
CA LYS A 191 -5.28 -30.21 -0.72
C LYS A 191 -3.81 -30.29 -1.17
N ASN A 192 -3.45 -29.57 -2.22
CA ASN A 192 -2.06 -29.50 -2.73
C ASN A 192 -1.13 -28.78 -1.73
N ILE A 193 -1.60 -27.70 -1.13
CA ILE A 193 -0.84 -26.96 -0.11
C ILE A 193 -0.55 -27.87 1.10
N LYS A 194 -1.54 -28.61 1.57
CA LYS A 194 -1.38 -29.57 2.69
C LYS A 194 -0.36 -30.66 2.34
N LYS A 195 -0.42 -31.22 1.15
CA LYS A 195 0.55 -32.23 0.68
C LYS A 195 1.98 -31.69 0.68
N LYS A 196 2.17 -30.45 0.20
CA LYS A 196 3.49 -29.80 0.23
C LYS A 196 3.95 -29.60 1.69
N GLY A 197 3.05 -29.18 2.58
CA GLY A 197 3.34 -28.98 4.00
C GLY A 197 3.86 -30.23 4.71
N ILE A 198 3.40 -31.41 4.26
CA ILE A 198 3.87 -32.70 4.81
C ILE A 198 5.29 -33.01 4.28
N ARG A 199 5.55 -32.74 3.00
CA ARG A 199 6.80 -33.10 2.32
C ARG A 199 7.97 -32.15 2.57
N HIS A 200 7.69 -30.86 2.73
CA HIS A 200 8.72 -29.82 2.81
C HIS A 200 9.22 -29.65 4.26
N LYS A 201 10.49 -29.30 4.40
CA LYS A 201 11.09 -28.96 5.70
C LYS A 201 10.83 -27.49 6.03
N SER A 202 10.64 -27.16 7.30
CA SER A 202 10.47 -25.79 7.77
C SER A 202 11.83 -25.07 7.87
N PRO A 203 11.92 -23.78 7.57
CA PRO A 203 10.89 -22.94 6.97
C PRO A 203 10.86 -23.06 5.45
N ASP A 204 9.68 -23.06 4.84
CA ASP A 204 9.54 -23.09 3.37
C ASP A 204 8.22 -22.48 2.91
N ILE A 205 8.23 -22.00 1.69
CA ILE A 205 7.01 -21.48 1.04
C ILE A 205 6.20 -22.63 0.45
N LEU A 206 4.91 -22.71 0.79
CA LEU A 206 4.01 -23.75 0.30
C LEU A 206 3.08 -23.25 -0.80
N TYR A 207 2.75 -21.94 -0.75
CA TYR A 207 1.87 -21.31 -1.72
C TYR A 207 2.27 -19.85 -1.88
N LYS A 208 2.53 -19.48 -3.12
CA LYS A 208 2.79 -18.09 -3.48
C LYS A 208 1.51 -17.54 -4.12
N GLU A 209 1.06 -16.39 -3.62
CA GLU A 209 -0.10 -15.71 -4.19
C GLU A 209 0.18 -15.41 -5.68
N ARG A 210 -0.86 -15.45 -6.49
CA ARG A 210 -0.74 -15.30 -7.95
C ARG A 210 -0.10 -13.96 -8.34
N SER A 211 0.41 -13.87 -9.55
CA SER A 211 0.98 -12.65 -10.13
C SER A 211 0.00 -11.48 -10.00
N LEU A 212 0.53 -10.25 -10.00
CA LEU A 212 -0.30 -9.03 -9.89
C LEU A 212 -1.43 -9.04 -10.95
N ALA A 213 -1.10 -9.41 -12.18
CA ALA A 213 -2.07 -9.44 -13.28
C ALA A 213 -3.25 -10.39 -12.98
N VAL A 214 -2.96 -11.61 -12.55
CA VAL A 214 -4.02 -12.60 -12.25
C VAL A 214 -4.80 -12.19 -10.99
N ARG A 215 -4.12 -11.71 -9.94
CA ARG A 215 -4.80 -11.21 -8.74
C ARG A 215 -5.73 -10.04 -9.08
N PHE A 216 -5.26 -9.15 -9.93
CA PHE A 216 -6.05 -8.00 -10.39
C PHE A 216 -7.32 -8.47 -11.10
N ILE A 217 -7.20 -9.40 -12.07
CA ILE A 217 -8.36 -9.93 -12.80
C ILE A 217 -9.31 -10.65 -11.83
N ARG A 218 -8.78 -11.44 -10.90
CA ARG A 218 -9.59 -12.12 -9.88
C ARG A 218 -10.44 -11.12 -9.07
N ASP A 219 -9.87 -9.99 -8.71
CA ASP A 219 -10.49 -9.04 -7.77
C ASP A 219 -11.25 -7.91 -8.47
N TYR A 220 -10.81 -7.46 -9.63
CA TYR A 220 -11.32 -6.24 -10.28
C TYR A 220 -12.08 -6.47 -11.60
N PHE A 221 -11.92 -7.61 -12.23
CA PHE A 221 -12.61 -7.87 -13.50
C PHE A 221 -14.13 -7.78 -13.32
N THR A 222 -14.79 -7.09 -14.26
CA THR A 222 -16.26 -7.00 -14.33
C THR A 222 -16.70 -7.29 -15.78
N PRO A 223 -17.91 -7.83 -16.00
CA PRO A 223 -18.35 -8.18 -17.35
C PRO A 223 -18.46 -7.01 -18.34
N ASP A 224 -18.46 -5.77 -17.85
CA ASP A 224 -18.52 -4.55 -18.66
C ASP A 224 -17.15 -4.13 -19.21
N VAL A 225 -16.06 -4.80 -18.79
CA VAL A 225 -14.73 -4.55 -19.36
C VAL A 225 -14.75 -4.93 -20.85
N ALA A 226 -14.46 -3.98 -21.70
CA ALA A 226 -14.49 -4.18 -23.16
C ALA A 226 -13.22 -4.86 -23.70
N GLU A 227 -12.08 -4.61 -23.04
CA GLU A 227 -10.79 -5.12 -23.54
C GLU A 227 -9.77 -5.23 -22.38
N ILE A 228 -8.96 -6.28 -22.42
CA ILE A 228 -7.80 -6.47 -21.57
C ILE A 228 -6.59 -6.59 -22.50
N LEU A 229 -5.69 -5.60 -22.47
CA LEU A 229 -4.55 -5.53 -23.38
C LEU A 229 -3.27 -5.73 -22.57
N ILE A 230 -2.41 -6.68 -22.99
CA ILE A 230 -1.22 -7.11 -22.23
C ILE A 230 -0.01 -7.13 -23.17
N ASP A 231 1.11 -6.53 -22.73
CA ASP A 231 2.33 -6.41 -23.54
C ASP A 231 3.36 -7.55 -23.34
N ASN A 232 3.03 -8.56 -22.52
CA ASN A 232 3.92 -9.69 -22.24
C ASN A 232 3.18 -11.00 -22.54
N ALA A 233 3.80 -11.87 -23.33
CA ALA A 233 3.19 -13.12 -23.81
C ALA A 233 2.88 -14.11 -22.68
N ASP A 234 3.77 -14.23 -21.69
CA ASP A 234 3.57 -15.16 -20.57
C ASP A 234 2.42 -14.70 -19.67
N VAL A 235 2.39 -13.41 -19.34
CA VAL A 235 1.32 -12.79 -18.54
C VAL A 235 -0.01 -12.86 -19.29
N TYR A 236 0.00 -12.64 -20.62
CA TYR A 236 -1.18 -12.82 -21.47
C TYR A 236 -1.75 -14.22 -21.32
N GLN A 237 -0.88 -15.24 -21.39
CA GLN A 237 -1.34 -16.64 -21.29
C GLN A 237 -1.89 -16.93 -19.88
N GLU A 238 -1.22 -16.47 -18.82
CA GLU A 238 -1.70 -16.63 -17.43
C GLU A 238 -3.10 -16.03 -17.24
N VAL A 239 -3.30 -14.81 -17.72
CA VAL A 239 -4.58 -14.09 -17.59
C VAL A 239 -5.66 -14.80 -18.40
N LYS A 240 -5.35 -15.21 -19.62
CA LYS A 240 -6.27 -15.93 -20.50
C LYS A 240 -6.73 -17.26 -19.87
N ASP A 241 -5.79 -18.04 -19.36
CA ASP A 241 -6.05 -19.32 -18.70
C ASP A 241 -6.93 -19.13 -17.46
N PHE A 242 -6.63 -18.09 -16.67
CA PHE A 242 -7.42 -17.77 -15.47
C PHE A 242 -8.85 -17.35 -15.87
N LEU A 243 -9.00 -16.50 -16.88
CA LEU A 243 -10.32 -16.09 -17.37
C LEU A 243 -11.12 -17.28 -17.93
N GLN A 244 -10.45 -18.24 -18.56
CA GLN A 244 -11.09 -19.47 -19.03
C GLN A 244 -11.74 -20.25 -17.86
N ILE A 245 -11.15 -20.18 -16.67
CA ILE A 245 -11.70 -20.84 -15.47
C ILE A 245 -12.89 -20.07 -14.91
N ILE A 246 -12.75 -18.73 -14.76
CA ILE A 246 -13.75 -17.91 -14.05
C ILE A 246 -14.87 -17.37 -14.94
N SER A 247 -14.55 -17.09 -16.22
CA SER A 247 -15.54 -16.51 -17.14
C SER A 247 -15.18 -16.83 -18.59
N PRO A 248 -15.39 -18.07 -19.05
CA PRO A 248 -14.96 -18.53 -20.39
C PRO A 248 -15.44 -17.65 -21.54
N LYS A 249 -16.64 -17.09 -21.44
CA LYS A 249 -17.24 -16.25 -22.48
C LYS A 249 -16.47 -14.93 -22.71
N HIS A 250 -15.68 -14.50 -21.71
CA HIS A 250 -14.90 -13.25 -21.78
C HIS A 250 -13.44 -13.44 -22.17
N THR A 251 -12.97 -14.66 -22.45
CA THR A 251 -11.59 -14.90 -22.87
C THR A 251 -11.21 -14.14 -24.14
N LYS A 252 -12.19 -13.87 -25.00
CA LYS A 252 -11.99 -13.17 -26.28
C LYS A 252 -11.58 -11.70 -26.12
N ILE A 253 -11.85 -11.09 -24.97
CA ILE A 253 -11.49 -9.68 -24.72
C ILE A 253 -10.01 -9.52 -24.35
N VAL A 254 -9.33 -10.62 -24.01
CA VAL A 254 -7.89 -10.61 -23.68
C VAL A 254 -7.10 -10.62 -24.98
N ARG A 255 -6.25 -9.61 -25.17
CA ARG A 255 -5.43 -9.45 -26.37
C ARG A 255 -3.97 -9.17 -26.02
N LEU A 256 -3.08 -9.75 -26.80
CA LEU A 256 -1.65 -9.47 -26.69
C LEU A 256 -1.32 -8.20 -27.48
N TYR A 257 -0.73 -7.22 -26.82
CA TYR A 257 -0.27 -5.98 -27.43
C TYR A 257 1.09 -6.22 -28.09
N LYS A 258 1.19 -5.93 -29.39
CA LYS A 258 2.42 -6.13 -30.18
C LYS A 258 2.92 -4.82 -30.83
N GLY A 259 2.40 -3.67 -30.41
CA GLY A 259 2.80 -2.38 -30.95
C GLY A 259 4.25 -2.01 -30.59
N ALA A 260 4.90 -1.26 -31.48
CA ALA A 260 6.26 -0.78 -31.24
C ALA A 260 6.34 0.28 -30.14
N LYS A 261 5.28 1.11 -29.98
CA LYS A 261 5.19 2.10 -28.91
C LYS A 261 4.85 1.41 -27.59
N PRO A 262 5.51 1.75 -26.46
CA PRO A 262 5.11 1.18 -25.16
C PRO A 262 3.62 1.37 -24.90
N ILE A 263 2.99 0.36 -24.30
CA ILE A 263 1.53 0.29 -24.18
C ILE A 263 0.90 1.54 -23.52
N PHE A 264 1.50 2.03 -22.41
CA PHE A 264 0.96 3.21 -21.71
C PHE A 264 1.22 4.50 -22.49
N THR A 265 2.33 4.59 -23.21
CA THR A 265 2.63 5.72 -24.10
C THR A 265 1.61 5.78 -25.26
N LYS A 266 1.30 4.63 -25.85
CA LYS A 266 0.30 4.54 -26.95
C LYS A 266 -1.07 5.04 -26.50
N HIS A 267 -1.44 4.79 -25.24
CA HIS A 267 -2.74 5.17 -24.68
C HIS A 267 -2.69 6.49 -23.90
N GLN A 268 -1.59 7.25 -23.96
CA GLN A 268 -1.42 8.57 -23.34
C GLN A 268 -1.64 8.55 -21.82
N LEU A 269 -1.10 7.50 -21.16
CA LEU A 269 -1.29 7.29 -19.73
C LEU A 269 -0.09 7.67 -18.87
N GLU A 270 1.13 7.77 -19.44
CA GLU A 270 2.34 7.99 -18.63
C GLU A 270 2.28 9.30 -17.82
N GLU A 271 1.77 10.38 -18.40
CA GLU A 271 1.60 11.65 -17.68
C GLU A 271 0.55 11.53 -16.58
N GLN A 272 -0.56 10.85 -16.86
CA GLN A 272 -1.61 10.60 -15.87
C GLN A 272 -1.09 9.76 -14.70
N ILE A 273 -0.26 8.75 -15.00
CA ILE A 273 0.38 7.89 -13.98
C ILE A 273 1.37 8.71 -13.15
N SER A 274 2.20 9.54 -13.78
CA SER A 274 3.16 10.39 -13.07
C SER A 274 2.43 11.31 -12.08
N SER A 275 1.29 11.88 -12.48
CA SER A 275 0.50 12.77 -11.62
C SER A 275 -0.04 12.10 -10.37
N VAL A 276 -0.18 10.76 -10.38
CA VAL A 276 -0.64 10.01 -9.20
C VAL A 276 0.38 10.08 -8.04
N PHE A 277 1.65 10.35 -8.35
CA PHE A 277 2.71 10.48 -7.35
C PHE A 277 2.90 11.91 -6.86
N GLU A 278 2.22 12.90 -7.49
CA GLU A 278 2.29 14.32 -7.11
C GLU A 278 1.33 14.63 -5.95
N SER A 279 1.73 15.51 -5.04
CA SER A 279 0.85 15.91 -3.94
C SER A 279 -0.30 16.80 -4.42
N ARG A 280 -0.08 17.61 -5.46
CA ARG A 280 -1.04 18.59 -5.96
C ARG A 280 -1.76 18.05 -7.21
N VAL A 281 -3.10 18.09 -7.18
CA VAL A 281 -3.96 17.63 -8.29
C VAL A 281 -4.85 18.79 -8.73
N GLY A 282 -4.83 19.10 -10.02
CA GLY A 282 -5.67 20.16 -10.62
C GLY A 282 -7.12 19.73 -10.76
N LEU A 283 -8.02 20.68 -10.60
CA LEU A 283 -9.45 20.52 -10.84
C LEU A 283 -9.81 21.22 -12.16
N LYS A 284 -10.92 20.80 -12.80
CA LYS A 284 -11.37 21.34 -14.08
C LYS A 284 -11.61 22.86 -14.04
N SER A 285 -12.10 23.36 -12.92
CA SER A 285 -12.39 24.80 -12.72
C SER A 285 -11.13 25.65 -12.47
N GLY A 286 -9.95 25.02 -12.41
CA GLY A 286 -8.69 25.70 -12.07
C GLY A 286 -8.35 25.66 -10.60
N GLY A 287 -9.22 25.11 -9.75
CA GLY A 287 -8.91 24.84 -8.36
C GLY A 287 -7.94 23.67 -8.23
N THR A 288 -7.51 23.35 -7.03
CA THR A 288 -6.61 22.22 -6.75
C THR A 288 -6.98 21.52 -5.46
N ILE A 289 -6.65 20.22 -5.40
CA ILE A 289 -6.58 19.50 -4.12
C ILE A 289 -5.12 19.17 -3.84
N VAL A 290 -4.72 19.25 -2.58
CA VAL A 290 -3.37 18.89 -2.13
C VAL A 290 -3.50 17.70 -1.19
N ILE A 291 -2.87 16.59 -1.53
CA ILE A 291 -2.96 15.32 -0.80
C ILE A 291 -1.61 15.05 -0.15
N GLU A 292 -1.58 14.97 1.17
CA GLU A 292 -0.38 14.69 1.95
C GLU A 292 -0.63 13.54 2.91
N GLN A 293 0.31 12.62 2.95
CA GLN A 293 0.25 11.46 3.83
C GLN A 293 1.21 11.68 4.99
N THR A 294 0.67 11.69 6.21
CA THR A 294 1.46 11.75 7.44
C THR A 294 1.58 10.33 8.03
N GLU A 295 2.29 10.20 9.13
CA GLU A 295 2.41 8.92 9.84
C GLU A 295 1.05 8.40 10.32
N ALA A 296 0.15 9.30 10.75
CA ALA A 296 -1.11 8.93 11.38
C ALA A 296 -2.32 8.97 10.43
N MET A 297 -2.28 9.80 9.40
CA MET A 297 -3.47 10.05 8.58
C MET A 297 -3.11 10.66 7.22
N VAL A 298 -4.10 10.76 6.35
CA VAL A 298 -4.01 11.48 5.08
C VAL A 298 -4.74 12.81 5.26
N SER A 299 -4.08 13.92 4.95
CA SER A 299 -4.71 15.25 4.93
C SER A 299 -4.94 15.68 3.48
N ILE A 300 -6.09 16.28 3.21
CA ILE A 300 -6.46 16.78 1.88
C ILE A 300 -6.96 18.22 2.04
N ASP A 301 -6.32 19.14 1.31
CA ASP A 301 -6.68 20.57 1.31
C ASP A 301 -7.31 20.92 -0.05
N VAL A 302 -8.40 21.68 -0.04
CA VAL A 302 -9.10 22.11 -1.26
C VAL A 302 -8.87 23.60 -1.47
N ASN A 303 -8.35 23.97 -2.64
CA ASN A 303 -8.03 25.36 -2.99
C ASN A 303 -8.82 25.79 -4.23
N SER A 304 -9.40 26.99 -4.19
CA SER A 304 -10.09 27.56 -5.34
C SER A 304 -9.12 28.14 -6.39
N GLY A 305 -9.54 28.20 -7.63
CA GLY A 305 -8.77 28.78 -8.73
C GLY A 305 -8.75 30.30 -8.73
N LYS A 306 -7.83 30.88 -9.48
CA LYS A 306 -7.62 32.34 -9.57
C LYS A 306 -8.71 33.08 -10.36
N GLY A 307 -9.59 32.41 -11.09
CA GLY A 307 -10.61 33.01 -11.96
C GLY A 307 -11.97 33.24 -11.29
N MET A 308 -12.01 33.43 -9.99
CA MET A 308 -13.28 33.58 -9.26
C MET A 308 -13.98 34.91 -9.57
N HIS A 309 -15.16 34.82 -10.16
CA HIS A 309 -16.03 36.01 -10.25
C HIS A 309 -16.52 36.39 -8.86
N LYS A 310 -16.36 37.66 -8.51
CA LYS A 310 -16.67 38.21 -7.18
C LYS A 310 -18.17 38.16 -6.82
N SER A 311 -19.05 37.66 -7.68
CA SER A 311 -20.50 37.73 -7.50
C SER A 311 -21.06 36.80 -6.43
N SER A 312 -20.34 35.70 -6.07
CA SER A 312 -20.74 34.84 -4.95
C SER A 312 -19.62 33.89 -4.53
N ILE A 313 -18.89 34.29 -3.48
CA ILE A 313 -17.83 33.49 -2.85
C ILE A 313 -18.41 32.13 -2.40
N GLU A 314 -19.60 32.14 -1.81
CA GLU A 314 -20.29 30.95 -1.31
C GLU A 314 -20.59 29.94 -2.44
N LYS A 315 -21.09 30.40 -3.59
CA LYS A 315 -21.36 29.52 -4.75
C LYS A 315 -20.09 28.94 -5.32
N THR A 316 -19.02 29.74 -5.39
CA THR A 316 -17.72 29.25 -5.89
C THR A 316 -17.14 28.20 -4.95
N ALA A 317 -17.24 28.44 -3.64
CA ALA A 317 -16.81 27.46 -2.63
C ALA A 317 -17.58 26.14 -2.80
N LEU A 318 -18.90 26.20 -2.93
CA LEU A 318 -19.74 25.02 -3.15
C LEU A 318 -19.32 24.26 -4.42
N MET A 319 -19.19 24.99 -5.54
CA MET A 319 -18.83 24.36 -6.84
C MET A 319 -17.45 23.70 -6.78
N THR A 320 -16.46 24.39 -6.21
CA THR A 320 -15.10 23.85 -6.08
C THR A 320 -15.10 22.61 -5.17
N ASN A 321 -15.81 22.67 -4.04
CA ASN A 321 -15.90 21.56 -3.10
C ASN A 321 -16.60 20.33 -3.73
N LEU A 322 -17.64 20.54 -4.53
CA LEU A 322 -18.34 19.47 -5.26
C LEU A 322 -17.42 18.82 -6.30
N GLU A 323 -16.66 19.62 -7.02
CA GLU A 323 -15.65 19.13 -7.98
C GLU A 323 -14.54 18.36 -7.23
N ALA A 324 -14.09 18.91 -6.13
CA ALA A 324 -13.11 18.26 -5.27
C ALA A 324 -13.59 16.91 -4.72
N UNK A 325 -14.68 16.74 -4.42
CA UNK A 325 -15.22 15.62 -3.93
C UNK A 325 -15.12 14.53 -4.82
N GLU A 326 -15.40 14.80 -6.07
CA GLU A 326 -15.32 13.78 -7.11
C GLU A 326 -13.87 13.33 -7.35
N GLU A 327 -13.01 14.30 -7.55
CA GLU A 327 -11.58 14.02 -7.79
C GLU A 327 -10.91 13.37 -6.58
N LEU A 328 -11.25 13.79 -5.36
CA LEU A 328 -10.74 13.18 -4.13
C LEU A 328 -11.07 11.69 -4.07
N ALA A 329 -12.33 11.32 -4.32
CA ALA A 329 -12.74 9.91 -4.33
C ALA A 329 -11.95 9.10 -5.36
N ARG A 330 -11.69 9.70 -6.53
CA ARG A 330 -10.88 9.08 -7.58
C ARG A 330 -9.43 8.90 -7.12
N GLN A 331 -8.83 9.93 -6.53
CA GLN A 331 -7.44 9.88 -6.06
C GLN A 331 -7.26 8.86 -4.92
N LEU A 332 -8.25 8.71 -4.04
CA LEU A 332 -8.20 7.69 -2.99
C LEU A 332 -8.11 6.28 -3.59
N ARG A 333 -8.83 6.03 -4.70
CA ARG A 333 -8.76 4.75 -5.41
C ARG A 333 -7.45 4.58 -6.15
N LEU A 334 -7.01 5.61 -6.90
CA LEU A 334 -5.77 5.58 -7.70
C LEU A 334 -4.53 5.31 -6.84
N ARG A 335 -4.46 5.95 -5.67
CA ARG A 335 -3.30 5.87 -4.77
C ARG A 335 -3.45 4.79 -3.70
N ASP A 336 -4.62 4.15 -3.63
CA ASP A 336 -5.04 3.22 -2.58
C ASP A 336 -4.75 3.77 -1.17
N LEU A 337 -5.09 5.04 -0.96
CA LEU A 337 -4.93 5.69 0.34
C LEU A 337 -5.96 5.13 1.32
N GLY A 338 -5.51 4.78 2.50
CA GLY A 338 -6.37 4.17 3.52
C GLY A 338 -6.03 4.63 4.93
N GLY A 339 -6.86 4.22 5.88
CA GLY A 339 -6.78 4.67 7.27
C GLY A 339 -7.67 5.88 7.47
N LEU A 340 -7.24 6.78 8.34
CA LEU A 340 -7.96 8.03 8.63
C LEU A 340 -7.61 9.08 7.57
N ILE A 341 -8.62 9.79 7.10
CA ILE A 341 -8.50 10.84 6.07
C ILE A 341 -9.26 12.06 6.58
N VAL A 342 -8.61 13.21 6.52
CA VAL A 342 -9.21 14.49 6.92
C VAL A 342 -9.19 15.42 5.70
N VAL A 343 -10.36 15.96 5.36
CA VAL A 343 -10.50 16.87 4.23
C VAL A 343 -10.84 18.27 4.72
N ASP A 344 -10.03 19.25 4.35
CA ASP A 344 -10.27 20.67 4.62
C ASP A 344 -10.93 21.28 3.38
N PHE A 345 -12.27 21.34 3.43
CA PHE A 345 -13.05 21.95 2.35
C PHE A 345 -13.03 23.48 2.48
N ILE A 346 -13.18 24.16 1.34
CA ILE A 346 -13.33 25.63 1.35
C ILE A 346 -14.54 25.97 2.21
N ASP A 347 -14.39 26.96 3.08
CA ASP A 347 -15.42 27.37 4.03
C ASP A 347 -16.77 27.68 3.33
N MET A 348 -17.82 27.08 3.88
CA MET A 348 -19.21 27.31 3.45
C MET A 348 -20.03 27.73 4.66
N LYS A 349 -20.79 28.78 4.53
CA LYS A 349 -21.63 29.33 5.61
C LYS A 349 -22.97 28.61 5.73
N GLU A 350 -23.57 28.22 4.60
CA GLU A 350 -24.89 27.62 4.57
C GLU A 350 -24.87 26.12 4.93
N PRO A 351 -25.61 25.68 5.97
CA PRO A 351 -25.69 24.27 6.34
C PRO A 351 -26.15 23.35 5.21
N LYS A 352 -27.00 23.86 4.32
CA LYS A 352 -27.50 23.12 3.17
C LYS A 352 -26.37 22.81 2.15
N HIS A 353 -25.43 23.74 1.96
CA HIS A 353 -24.26 23.54 1.10
C HIS A 353 -23.33 22.46 1.69
N LYS A 354 -23.09 22.52 3.01
CA LYS A 354 -22.31 21.49 3.72
C LYS A 354 -22.94 20.09 3.52
N ALA A 355 -24.26 20.00 3.72
CA ALA A 355 -25.00 18.75 3.53
C ALA A 355 -24.94 18.25 2.08
N GLU A 356 -24.92 19.16 1.10
CA GLU A 356 -24.79 18.80 -0.32
C GLU A 356 -23.42 18.19 -0.62
N VAL A 357 -22.35 18.80 -0.12
CA VAL A 357 -20.96 18.29 -0.26
C VAL A 357 -20.83 16.91 0.40
N GLU A 358 -21.36 16.75 1.62
CA GLU A 358 -21.36 15.46 2.33
C GLU A 358 -22.05 14.36 1.52
N ARG A 359 -23.23 14.66 0.95
CA ARG A 359 -24.00 13.71 0.12
C ARG A 359 -23.25 13.36 -1.16
N ALA A 360 -22.65 14.37 -1.80
CA ALA A 360 -21.87 14.18 -3.02
C ALA A 360 -20.65 13.27 -2.76
N LEU A 361 -19.92 13.49 -1.67
CA LEU A 361 -18.79 12.64 -1.31
C LEU A 361 -19.24 11.20 -1.02
N LYS A 362 -20.31 11.03 -0.24
CA LYS A 362 -20.87 9.69 0.04
C LYS A 362 -21.26 8.96 -1.25
N LYS A 363 -21.79 9.69 -2.24
CA LYS A 363 -22.13 9.13 -3.55
C LYS A 363 -20.85 8.72 -4.32
N SER A 364 -19.85 9.61 -4.36
CA SER A 364 -18.61 9.37 -5.12
C SER A 364 -17.81 8.17 -4.59
N VAL A 365 -17.81 7.94 -3.27
CA VAL A 365 -17.08 6.79 -2.69
C VAL A 365 -17.83 5.46 -2.81
N ARG A 366 -19.10 5.45 -3.24
CA ARG A 366 -19.86 4.19 -3.43
C ARG A 366 -19.23 3.26 -4.47
N ALA A 367 -18.58 3.83 -5.48
CA ALA A 367 -17.90 3.06 -6.52
C ALA A 367 -16.62 2.39 -6.02
N ASP A 368 -16.13 2.78 -4.83
CA ASP A 368 -14.91 2.23 -4.25
C ASP A 368 -15.14 0.81 -3.74
N ARG A 369 -14.21 -0.08 -4.01
CA ARG A 369 -14.23 -1.46 -3.50
C ARG A 369 -13.84 -1.53 -2.03
N ALA A 370 -13.04 -0.56 -1.56
CA ALA A 370 -12.68 -0.45 -0.16
C ALA A 370 -13.89 0.03 0.66
N ARG A 371 -13.99 -0.46 1.88
CA ARG A 371 -15.02 0.04 2.80
C ARG A 371 -14.63 1.46 3.22
N THR A 372 -15.63 2.35 3.14
CA THR A 372 -15.47 3.75 3.53
C THR A 372 -16.53 4.13 4.54
N ARG A 373 -16.17 5.01 5.46
CA ARG A 373 -17.11 5.67 6.38
C ARG A 373 -16.86 7.16 6.26
N VAL A 374 -17.91 7.91 5.94
CA VAL A 374 -17.81 9.36 5.71
C VAL A 374 -18.59 10.08 6.82
N GLY A 375 -17.91 10.96 7.53
CA GLY A 375 -18.49 11.77 8.62
C GLY A 375 -19.26 12.97 8.09
N ARG A 376 -19.43 13.95 8.96
CA ARG A 376 -20.03 15.25 8.65
C ARG A 376 -18.94 16.33 8.69
N ILE A 377 -19.21 17.44 8.02
CA ILE A 377 -18.32 18.61 8.07
C ILE A 377 -18.48 19.22 9.47
N SER A 378 -17.37 19.32 10.20
CA SER A 378 -17.34 19.81 11.57
C SER A 378 -17.50 21.35 11.62
N GLN A 379 -17.58 21.90 12.84
CA GLN A 379 -17.58 23.33 13.06
C GLN A 379 -16.29 24.03 12.58
N PHE A 380 -15.23 23.25 12.42
CA PHE A 380 -13.93 23.77 11.93
C PHE A 380 -13.78 23.65 10.41
N GLY A 381 -14.84 23.22 9.69
CA GLY A 381 -14.79 23.05 8.24
C GLY A 381 -14.17 21.71 7.78
N LEU A 382 -13.77 20.86 8.72
CA LEU A 382 -13.09 19.60 8.43
C LEU A 382 -14.08 18.43 8.29
N LEU A 383 -13.86 17.58 7.31
CA LEU A 383 -14.61 16.34 7.16
C LEU A 383 -13.68 15.16 7.44
N GLU A 384 -14.07 14.32 8.39
CA GLU A 384 -13.35 13.10 8.72
C GLU A 384 -13.96 11.93 7.99
N MET A 385 -13.11 11.05 7.46
CA MET A 385 -13.56 9.79 6.89
C MET A 385 -12.50 8.70 7.12
N SER A 386 -12.92 7.46 7.00
CA SER A 386 -12.00 6.33 7.02
C SER A 386 -12.17 5.50 5.77
N ARG A 387 -11.08 4.91 5.30
CA ARG A 387 -11.07 4.02 4.15
C ARG A 387 -10.19 2.81 4.46
N GLN A 388 -10.69 1.64 4.16
CA GLN A 388 -9.96 0.38 4.31
C GLN A 388 -8.76 0.36 3.37
N ARG A 389 -7.58 -0.01 3.87
CA ARG A 389 -6.41 -0.26 3.03
C ARG A 389 -6.59 -1.59 2.31
N MET A 390 -6.50 -1.58 0.99
CA MET A 390 -6.66 -2.78 0.17
C MET A 390 -5.31 -3.42 -0.16
N SER A 391 -4.28 -2.58 -0.34
CA SER A 391 -2.93 -3.00 -0.73
C SER A 391 -1.91 -2.04 -0.11
N PRO A 392 -0.61 -2.34 -0.20
CA PRO A 392 0.42 -1.35 0.15
C PRO A 392 0.28 -0.10 -0.71
N SER A 393 0.77 1.03 -0.21
CA SER A 393 0.80 2.29 -0.97
C SER A 393 1.44 2.08 -2.35
N ILE A 394 0.98 2.83 -3.35
CA ILE A 394 1.53 2.79 -4.72
C ILE A 394 3.04 3.10 -4.76
N SER A 395 3.55 3.84 -3.79
CA SER A 395 4.99 4.13 -3.68
C SER A 395 5.80 2.96 -3.14
N PHE A 396 5.13 1.93 -2.59
CA PHE A 396 5.81 0.74 -2.04
C PHE A 396 6.53 -0.02 -3.17
N GLY A 397 7.84 -0.11 -3.06
CA GLY A 397 8.68 -0.78 -4.05
C GLY A 397 9.09 0.06 -5.24
N SER A 398 8.39 1.16 -5.52
CA SER A 398 8.71 2.05 -6.66
C SER A 398 9.41 3.34 -6.25
N MET A 399 9.41 3.67 -4.96
CA MET A 399 10.05 4.88 -4.43
C MET A 399 11.03 4.52 -3.31
N VAL A 400 12.08 5.31 -3.17
CA VAL A 400 13.04 5.18 -2.06
C VAL A 400 13.08 6.50 -1.28
N PRO A 401 13.37 6.47 0.03
CA PRO A 401 13.51 7.70 0.80
C PRO A 401 14.58 8.60 0.20
N CYS A 402 14.30 9.90 0.11
CA CYS A 402 15.27 10.87 -0.39
C CYS A 402 16.51 10.88 0.54
N PRO A 403 17.72 10.64 0.02
CA PRO A 403 18.92 10.61 0.86
C PRO A 403 19.28 11.98 1.46
N HIS A 404 18.77 13.08 0.87
CA HIS A 404 19.07 14.44 1.34
C HIS A 404 18.21 14.83 2.53
N CYS A 405 16.88 14.60 2.47
CA CYS A 405 15.97 15.07 3.52
C CYS A 405 15.36 13.94 4.36
N HIS A 406 15.58 12.69 4.00
CA HIS A 406 15.06 11.51 4.70
C HIS A 406 13.53 11.61 4.94
N GLY A 407 12.81 12.17 3.98
CA GLY A 407 11.36 12.33 4.03
C GLY A 407 10.86 13.62 4.70
N LYS A 408 11.78 14.50 5.12
CA LYS A 408 11.38 15.75 5.82
C LYS A 408 10.93 16.88 4.87
N ALA A 409 11.20 16.74 3.57
CA ALA A 409 10.95 17.74 2.52
C ALA A 409 11.80 19.02 2.63
N PHE A 410 12.55 19.18 3.71
CA PHE A 410 13.42 20.35 3.95
C PHE A 410 14.78 19.88 4.41
N ILE A 411 15.81 20.65 4.03
CA ILE A 411 17.19 20.49 4.51
C ILE A 411 17.66 21.82 5.10
N PRO A 412 18.60 21.82 6.07
CA PRO A 412 19.15 23.08 6.57
C PRO A 412 19.83 23.86 5.43
N SER A 413 19.78 25.17 5.51
CA SER A 413 20.46 26.03 4.52
C SER A 413 21.98 25.82 4.54
N ILE A 414 22.63 26.18 3.44
CA ILE A 414 24.09 26.09 3.33
C ILE A 414 24.76 26.86 4.48
N GLU A 415 24.22 28.03 4.84
CA GLU A 415 24.73 28.86 5.95
C GLU A 415 24.62 28.10 7.29
N THR A 416 23.47 27.48 7.55
CA THR A 416 23.24 26.71 8.78
C THR A 416 24.21 25.53 8.88
N LEU A 417 24.38 24.80 7.76
CA LEU A 417 25.31 23.67 7.70
C LEU A 417 26.74 24.12 7.91
N ALA A 418 27.14 25.21 7.26
CA ALA A 418 28.50 25.78 7.38
C ALA A 418 28.80 26.19 8.83
N LEU A 419 27.88 26.93 9.47
CA LEU A 419 28.04 27.35 10.88
C LEU A 419 28.08 26.12 11.81
N GLY A 420 27.27 25.11 11.53
CA GLY A 420 27.28 23.85 12.26
C GLY A 420 28.64 23.17 12.18
N PHE A 421 29.20 23.11 10.99
CA PHE A 421 30.53 22.50 10.75
C PHE A 421 31.65 23.33 11.45
N LEU A 422 31.59 24.65 11.37
CA LEU A 422 32.57 25.50 12.09
C LEU A 422 32.53 25.26 13.59
N ARG A 423 31.33 25.04 14.18
CA ARG A 423 31.21 24.66 15.59
C ARG A 423 31.89 23.32 15.88
N LYS A 424 31.74 22.34 14.98
CA LYS A 424 32.40 21.03 15.12
C LYS A 424 33.93 21.19 15.05
N LEU A 425 34.42 22.03 14.13
CA LEU A 425 35.87 22.34 14.03
C LEU A 425 36.39 22.93 15.33
N ARG A 426 35.72 23.94 15.87
CA ARG A 426 36.09 24.57 17.14
C ARG A 426 36.13 23.55 18.28
N LEU A 427 35.20 22.64 18.32
CA LEU A 427 35.16 21.57 19.33
C LEU A 427 36.32 20.60 19.15
N GLU A 428 36.65 20.26 17.91
CA GLU A 428 37.80 19.36 17.58
C GLU A 428 39.13 19.95 18.06
N THR A 429 39.32 21.26 17.93
CA THR A 429 40.56 21.94 18.39
C THR A 429 40.79 21.84 19.90
N LEU A 430 39.80 21.37 20.68
CA LEU A 430 39.90 21.21 22.14
C LEU A 430 40.43 19.82 22.52
N LYS A 431 40.61 18.93 21.57
CA LYS A 431 41.08 17.55 21.80
C LYS A 431 42.61 17.47 21.72
N GLY A 432 43.29 17.51 22.86
CA GLY A 432 44.71 17.25 22.96
C GLY A 432 45.63 18.14 22.07
N GLU A 433 46.80 17.61 21.75
CA GLU A 433 47.77 18.28 20.85
C GLU A 433 47.42 17.93 19.40
N VAL A 434 46.75 18.86 18.73
CA VAL A 434 46.34 18.72 17.31
C VAL A 434 47.10 19.76 16.51
N SER A 435 47.79 19.34 15.46
CA SER A 435 48.53 20.23 14.57
C SER A 435 47.81 20.46 13.23
N VAL A 436 47.06 19.47 12.78
CA VAL A 436 46.30 19.57 11.52
C VAL A 436 44.92 18.96 11.69
N ILE A 437 43.88 19.68 11.23
CA ILE A 437 42.52 19.15 11.16
C ILE A 437 42.11 19.10 9.69
N THR A 438 41.75 17.91 9.21
CA THR A 438 41.17 17.73 7.88
C THR A 438 39.65 17.56 8.01
N GLY A 439 38.90 18.47 7.39
CA GLY A 439 37.45 18.41 7.33
C GLY A 439 36.96 18.11 5.92
N VAL A 440 35.95 17.21 5.79
CA VAL A 440 35.31 16.95 4.51
C VAL A 440 33.82 17.23 4.70
N VAL A 441 33.25 18.06 3.81
CA VAL A 441 31.86 18.48 3.85
C VAL A 441 31.28 18.45 2.42
N PRO A 442 29.93 18.54 2.26
CA PRO A 442 29.36 18.67 0.91
C PRO A 442 29.99 19.87 0.17
N LEU A 443 30.14 19.71 -1.14
CA LEU A 443 30.85 20.69 -2.00
C LEU A 443 30.35 22.12 -1.79
N ALA A 444 29.04 22.34 -1.76
CA ALA A 444 28.43 23.67 -1.59
C ALA A 444 28.75 24.28 -0.21
N VAL A 445 28.88 23.45 0.81
CA VAL A 445 29.23 23.90 2.18
C VAL A 445 30.71 24.31 2.22
N ALA A 446 31.57 23.49 1.59
CA ALA A 446 33.02 23.82 1.49
C ALA A 446 33.20 25.16 0.78
N ASP A 447 32.54 25.33 -0.37
CA ASP A 447 32.62 26.57 -1.15
C ASP A 447 32.19 27.78 -0.33
N TYR A 448 31.06 27.64 0.41
CA TYR A 448 30.58 28.73 1.27
C TYR A 448 31.59 29.07 2.40
N ILE A 449 32.12 28.06 3.08
CA ILE A 449 33.09 28.28 4.17
C ILE A 449 34.38 28.96 3.64
N LEU A 450 34.93 28.42 2.56
CA LEU A 450 36.22 28.94 1.99
C LEU A 450 36.06 30.35 1.42
N ASN A 451 34.88 30.73 0.95
CA ASN A 451 34.69 32.05 0.35
C ASN A 451 34.02 33.08 1.27
N LYS A 452 33.07 32.66 2.08
CA LYS A 452 32.32 33.59 2.93
C LYS A 452 32.75 33.56 4.40
N LYS A 453 33.36 32.45 4.85
CA LYS A 453 33.80 32.24 6.24
C LYS A 453 35.31 32.02 6.37
N ARG A 454 36.04 32.43 5.37
CA ARG A 454 37.50 32.29 5.35
C ARG A 454 38.18 32.93 6.59
N ARG A 455 37.70 34.09 7.04
CA ARG A 455 38.22 34.77 8.23
C ARG A 455 38.00 33.97 9.51
N ASP A 456 36.84 33.29 9.59
CA ASP A 456 36.51 32.42 10.73
C ASP A 456 37.50 31.23 10.80
N LEU A 457 37.84 30.65 9.65
CA LEU A 457 38.84 29.55 9.60
C LEU A 457 40.22 30.05 10.06
N LEU A 458 40.66 31.19 9.56
CA LEU A 458 41.96 31.79 9.93
C LEU A 458 42.00 32.10 11.43
N ASP A 459 40.94 32.64 11.99
CA ASP A 459 40.84 32.94 13.43
C ASP A 459 40.99 31.67 14.28
N ILE A 460 40.38 30.54 13.83
CA ILE A 460 40.50 29.24 14.52
C ILE A 460 41.96 28.75 14.46
N GLU A 461 42.57 28.81 13.26
CA GLU A 461 44.00 28.40 13.04
C GLU A 461 44.94 29.19 13.93
N GLU A 462 44.82 30.54 13.95
CA GLU A 462 45.69 31.44 14.70
C GLU A 462 45.54 31.26 16.23
N ARG A 463 44.29 31.12 16.70
CA ARG A 463 44.02 30.99 18.16
C ARG A 463 44.53 29.64 18.72
N ARG A 464 44.60 28.61 17.88
CA ARG A 464 44.94 27.26 18.31
C ARG A 464 46.30 26.76 17.80
N ASP A 465 46.96 27.58 17.02
CA ASP A 465 48.27 27.26 16.40
C ASP A 465 48.26 25.93 15.66
N LEU A 466 47.26 25.79 14.74
CA LEU A 466 47.04 24.57 13.95
C LEU A 466 46.66 24.93 12.52
N GLN A 467 46.65 23.94 11.62
CA GLN A 467 46.22 24.10 10.24
C GLN A 467 44.91 23.38 9.97
N ILE A 468 44.00 24.03 9.23
CA ILE A 468 42.72 23.44 8.82
C ILE A 468 42.75 23.21 7.30
N VAL A 469 42.56 21.95 6.90
CA VAL A 469 42.42 21.55 5.49
C VAL A 469 40.95 21.22 5.26
N LEU A 470 40.24 22.02 4.47
CA LEU A 470 38.84 21.82 4.17
C LEU A 470 38.67 21.31 2.74
N LYS A 471 37.96 20.17 2.59
CA LYS A 471 37.70 19.53 1.29
C LYS A 471 36.21 19.43 1.03
N GLY A 472 35.80 19.70 -0.20
CA GLY A 472 34.41 19.47 -0.64
C GLY A 472 34.26 18.09 -1.26
N SER A 473 33.20 17.39 -0.93
CA SER A 473 32.88 16.08 -1.51
C SER A 473 31.50 16.12 -2.18
N LYS A 474 31.39 15.47 -3.33
CA LYS A 474 30.11 15.26 -4.03
C LYS A 474 29.34 14.04 -3.47
N GLU A 475 30.04 13.20 -2.71
CA GLU A 475 29.47 11.98 -2.16
C GLU A 475 28.68 12.23 -0.86
N LEU A 476 29.05 13.28 -0.13
CA LEU A 476 28.38 13.64 1.12
C LEU A 476 27.05 14.37 0.85
N VAL A 477 26.03 13.98 1.58
CA VAL A 477 24.72 14.64 1.52
C VAL A 477 24.63 15.77 2.56
N PRO A 478 23.70 16.74 2.42
CA PRO A 478 23.57 17.83 3.38
C PRO A 478 23.44 17.33 4.84
N GLY A 479 24.28 17.85 5.71
CA GLY A 479 24.32 17.47 7.14
C GLY A 479 25.43 16.47 7.46
N GLU A 480 25.98 15.77 6.47
CA GLU A 480 27.12 14.87 6.68
C GLU A 480 28.43 15.66 6.71
N SER A 481 29.38 15.17 7.47
CA SER A 481 30.73 15.74 7.53
C SER A 481 31.66 14.72 8.14
N GLU A 482 32.92 14.77 7.73
CA GLU A 482 34.00 13.96 8.31
C GLU A 482 35.06 14.90 8.85
N ILE A 483 35.62 14.58 10.00
CA ILE A 483 36.73 15.36 10.60
C ILE A 483 37.75 14.37 11.11
N GLU A 484 39.00 14.61 10.71
CA GLU A 484 40.17 13.87 11.18
C GLU A 484 41.17 14.88 11.77
N SER A 485 41.71 14.58 12.92
CA SER A 485 42.72 15.42 13.61
C SER A 485 44.03 14.64 13.76
N HIS A 486 45.15 15.30 13.49
CA HIS A 486 46.49 14.70 13.52
C HIS A 486 47.44 15.58 14.34
#